data_ccde1cae09c3a01d9118e0d2ed1ea554
#
_entry.id   ccde1cae09c3a01d9118e0d2ed1ea554
#
_cell.length_a   1.000
_cell.length_b   1.000
_cell.length_c   1.000
_cell.angle_alpha   90.00
_cell.angle_beta   90.00
_cell.angle_gamma   90.00
#
_symmetry.space_group_name_H-M   'P 1'
#
loop_
_entity.id
_entity.type
_entity.pdbx_description
1 polymer ?
#
loop_
_entity_poly.entity_id
_entity_poly.type
_entity_poly.pdbx_seq_one_letter_code
_entity_poly.pdbx_strand_id
1 'polypeptide(L)'
;MSYSMTDPRTKYRPLHDPPDPHNDQPGLLQETEPRPDHGEESYRGSGRLPGRHALVTGGDSGIGRAVAIAFAREGADVALSYLPEEQADAEETAEWIRQAGKSAVLLPGDLTDEHQCAELIADAAESLDGLDILVLNAAYQRSRGEIDEIPPEEFDRVMRTNLYAPFWLAQEALPHLRPGSSIIATTSIQGYDPSPGLFDYALTKAALVAFVQMLAEQQGPHGIRVNGVAPGPIWTPLIPATGWPDKLPAFGEDTPLGRAGQPAELAGAYVFLASEDASYVSGGIIPVTGGRHL
;
A
#
# COMPACT_ATOMS: atom_id res chain seq x y z
N MET A 1 -13.53 -18.33 -27.35
CA MET A 1 -13.71 -17.01 -26.73
C MET A 1 -12.63 -16.10 -27.30
N SER A 2 -12.99 -15.02 -28.00
CA SER A 2 -11.99 -14.06 -28.48
C SER A 2 -11.49 -13.25 -27.28
N TYR A 3 -10.21 -13.39 -26.95
CA TYR A 3 -9.57 -12.50 -26.00
C TYR A 3 -9.50 -11.09 -26.65
N SER A 4 -10.35 -10.18 -26.19
CA SER A 4 -10.22 -8.77 -26.50
C SER A 4 -9.19 -8.17 -25.55
N MET A 5 -8.04 -7.75 -26.09
CA MET A 5 -7.07 -6.97 -25.28
C MET A 5 -7.64 -5.58 -25.04
N THR A 6 -7.67 -5.17 -23.79
CA THR A 6 -8.07 -3.79 -23.43
C THR A 6 -6.88 -2.86 -23.62
N ASP A 7 -7.09 -1.74 -24.30
CA ASP A 7 -6.06 -0.68 -24.40
C ASP A 7 -5.81 -0.09 -23.00
N PRO A 8 -4.57 -0.17 -22.47
CA PRO A 8 -4.28 0.29 -21.11
C PRO A 8 -4.50 1.80 -20.93
N ARG A 9 -4.46 2.60 -21.99
CA ARG A 9 -4.70 4.05 -21.93
C ARG A 9 -6.16 4.40 -21.66
N THR A 10 -7.08 3.52 -22.07
CA THR A 10 -8.53 3.74 -22.03
C THR A 10 -9.27 2.79 -21.08
N LYS A 11 -8.53 1.94 -20.36
CA LYS A 11 -9.11 1.03 -19.37
C LYS A 11 -9.86 1.79 -18.26
N TYR A 12 -9.31 2.92 -17.85
CA TYR A 12 -9.95 3.89 -16.96
C TYR A 12 -9.94 5.26 -17.62
N ARG A 13 -10.93 6.07 -17.28
CA ARG A 13 -10.99 7.46 -17.77
C ARG A 13 -9.99 8.32 -17.01
N PRO A 14 -9.43 9.37 -17.63
CA PRO A 14 -8.75 10.44 -16.89
C PRO A 14 -9.66 11.00 -15.79
N LEU A 15 -9.08 11.50 -14.73
CA LEU A 15 -9.83 12.16 -13.67
C LEU A 15 -10.39 13.46 -14.23
N HIS A 16 -11.72 13.55 -14.34
CA HIS A 16 -12.41 14.78 -14.69
C HIS A 16 -13.08 15.32 -13.44
N ASP A 17 -12.91 16.59 -13.19
CA ASP A 17 -13.48 17.28 -12.03
C ASP A 17 -13.19 16.55 -10.69
N PRO A 18 -11.90 16.31 -10.33
CA PRO A 18 -11.59 15.76 -9.02
C PRO A 18 -12.10 16.71 -7.92
N PRO A 19 -12.39 16.18 -6.71
CA PRO A 19 -12.82 17.00 -5.61
C PRO A 19 -11.78 18.08 -5.28
N ASP A 20 -12.21 19.17 -4.66
CA ASP A 20 -11.27 20.17 -4.16
C ASP A 20 -10.25 19.51 -3.23
N PRO A 21 -8.96 19.87 -3.35
CA PRO A 21 -7.96 19.34 -2.44
C PRO A 21 -8.24 19.83 -1.02
N HIS A 22 -8.13 18.92 -0.07
CA HIS A 22 -8.24 19.22 1.34
C HIS A 22 -7.00 18.76 2.10
N ASN A 23 -6.82 19.25 3.31
CA ASN A 23 -5.69 18.91 4.17
C ASN A 23 -6.12 18.01 5.35
N ASP A 24 -7.35 17.50 5.32
CA ASP A 24 -7.87 16.65 6.37
C ASP A 24 -7.39 15.22 6.15
N GLN A 25 -6.51 14.78 7.01
CA GLN A 25 -5.99 13.42 7.06
C GLN A 25 -6.57 12.70 8.27
N PRO A 26 -6.94 11.41 8.12
CA PRO A 26 -6.82 10.59 6.91
C PRO A 26 -7.85 10.97 5.84
N GLY A 27 -7.53 10.70 4.56
CA GLY A 27 -8.50 10.82 3.48
C GLY A 27 -9.48 9.64 3.51
N LEU A 28 -10.79 9.93 3.51
CA LEU A 28 -11.82 8.90 3.58
C LEU A 28 -12.32 8.49 2.19
N LEU A 29 -12.62 7.22 2.02
CA LEU A 29 -13.08 6.67 0.75
C LEU A 29 -14.42 7.27 0.31
N GLN A 30 -15.33 7.52 1.27
CA GLN A 30 -16.63 8.13 1.00
C GLN A 30 -16.54 9.58 0.51
N GLU A 31 -15.42 10.27 0.74
CA GLU A 31 -15.15 11.65 0.33
C GLU A 31 -14.33 11.72 -0.95
N THR A 32 -13.96 10.56 -1.53
CA THR A 32 -13.09 10.48 -2.69
C THR A 32 -13.90 10.19 -3.95
N GLU A 33 -14.06 11.22 -4.78
CA GLU A 33 -14.77 11.12 -6.07
C GLU A 33 -13.82 11.51 -7.24
N PRO A 34 -13.85 10.77 -8.37
CA PRO A 34 -14.59 9.51 -8.55
C PRO A 34 -14.06 8.41 -7.64
N ARG A 35 -14.94 7.52 -7.19
CA ARG A 35 -14.55 6.41 -6.32
C ARG A 35 -13.44 5.58 -6.98
N PRO A 36 -12.31 5.30 -6.29
CA PRO A 36 -11.25 4.45 -6.82
C PRO A 36 -11.73 3.00 -7.03
N ASP A 37 -11.21 2.33 -8.07
CA ASP A 37 -11.40 0.89 -8.27
C ASP A 37 -10.35 0.11 -7.47
N HIS A 38 -10.81 -0.71 -6.52
CA HIS A 38 -9.94 -1.59 -5.72
C HIS A 38 -10.03 -3.05 -6.18
N GLY A 39 -10.74 -3.33 -7.26
CA GLY A 39 -10.90 -4.68 -7.79
C GLY A 39 -12.11 -5.42 -7.23
N GLU A 40 -13.03 -4.75 -6.53
CA GLU A 40 -14.22 -5.36 -5.92
C GLU A 40 -15.01 -6.20 -6.92
N GLU A 41 -15.16 -5.71 -8.15
CA GLU A 41 -15.90 -6.40 -9.21
C GLU A 41 -14.99 -7.03 -10.27
N SER A 42 -13.76 -6.56 -10.40
CA SER A 42 -12.88 -6.88 -11.54
C SER A 42 -11.82 -7.94 -11.22
N TYR A 43 -11.29 -8.00 -9.99
CA TYR A 43 -10.27 -8.96 -9.64
C TYR A 43 -10.83 -10.38 -9.54
N ARG A 44 -10.16 -11.34 -10.15
CA ARG A 44 -10.51 -12.78 -10.07
C ARG A 44 -9.30 -13.54 -9.54
N GLY A 45 -9.48 -14.19 -8.39
CA GLY A 45 -8.44 -15.01 -7.79
C GLY A 45 -8.19 -16.30 -8.59
N SER A 46 -7.00 -16.83 -8.46
CA SER A 46 -6.55 -18.10 -9.05
C SER A 46 -5.97 -19.08 -8.02
N GLY A 47 -6.08 -18.74 -6.73
CA GLY A 47 -5.65 -19.59 -5.63
C GLY A 47 -4.14 -19.60 -5.41
N ARG A 48 -3.47 -18.44 -5.57
CA ARG A 48 -1.99 -18.32 -5.39
C ARG A 48 -1.54 -18.17 -3.95
N LEU A 49 -2.45 -17.88 -3.01
CA LEU A 49 -2.15 -17.68 -1.58
C LEU A 49 -2.98 -18.62 -0.69
N PRO A 50 -3.12 -19.91 -1.01
CA PRO A 50 -4.02 -20.79 -0.26
C PRO A 50 -3.54 -20.97 1.18
N GLY A 51 -4.39 -20.62 2.16
CA GLY A 51 -4.10 -20.80 3.59
C GLY A 51 -2.97 -19.92 4.12
N ARG A 52 -2.61 -18.83 3.43
CA ARG A 52 -1.68 -17.83 3.92
C ARG A 52 -2.38 -16.85 4.87
N HIS A 53 -1.61 -16.28 5.79
CA HIS A 53 -2.05 -15.28 6.76
C HIS A 53 -1.31 -13.98 6.48
N ALA A 54 -2.06 -12.91 6.19
CA ALA A 54 -1.50 -11.64 5.76
C ALA A 54 -1.93 -10.49 6.68
N LEU A 55 -0.97 -9.61 7.03
CA LEU A 55 -1.26 -8.30 7.60
C LEU A 55 -1.00 -7.22 6.55
N VAL A 56 -1.98 -6.34 6.33
CA VAL A 56 -1.89 -5.19 5.42
C VAL A 56 -2.10 -3.92 6.21
N THR A 57 -1.07 -3.07 6.31
CA THR A 57 -1.19 -1.76 6.96
C THR A 57 -1.81 -0.73 6.02
N GLY A 58 -2.73 0.11 6.53
CA GLY A 58 -3.57 0.97 5.69
C GLY A 58 -4.42 0.13 4.73
N GLY A 59 -5.02 -0.96 5.26
CA GLY A 59 -5.78 -1.93 4.48
C GLY A 59 -7.24 -1.55 4.25
N ASP A 60 -7.68 -0.45 4.81
CA ASP A 60 -9.03 0.09 4.77
C ASP A 60 -9.37 0.72 3.42
N SER A 61 -8.41 1.37 2.78
CA SER A 61 -8.60 2.17 1.57
C SER A 61 -7.46 2.04 0.57
N GLY A 62 -7.58 2.68 -0.59
CA GLY A 62 -6.55 2.84 -1.59
C GLY A 62 -5.86 1.52 -1.99
N ILE A 63 -4.54 1.55 -2.07
CA ILE A 63 -3.72 0.40 -2.48
C ILE A 63 -3.88 -0.75 -1.49
N GLY A 64 -3.86 -0.46 -0.17
CA GLY A 64 -3.99 -1.48 0.87
C GLY A 64 -5.30 -2.27 0.76
N ARG A 65 -6.43 -1.59 0.54
CA ARG A 65 -7.73 -2.23 0.28
C ARG A 65 -7.70 -3.15 -0.94
N ALA A 66 -7.13 -2.69 -2.05
CA ALA A 66 -7.03 -3.50 -3.26
C ALA A 66 -6.17 -4.76 -3.05
N VAL A 67 -5.08 -4.63 -2.30
CA VAL A 67 -4.22 -5.75 -1.91
C VAL A 67 -4.96 -6.74 -1.02
N ALA A 68 -5.65 -6.24 0.00
CA ALA A 68 -6.41 -7.08 0.94
C ALA A 68 -7.51 -7.89 0.24
N ILE A 69 -8.30 -7.25 -0.64
CA ILE A 69 -9.33 -7.92 -1.44
C ILE A 69 -8.70 -8.98 -2.36
N ALA A 70 -7.60 -8.64 -3.04
CA ALA A 70 -6.92 -9.59 -3.91
C ALA A 70 -6.35 -10.78 -3.14
N PHE A 71 -5.70 -10.55 -1.98
CA PHE A 71 -5.16 -11.61 -1.14
C PHE A 71 -6.25 -12.57 -0.66
N ALA A 72 -7.39 -12.04 -0.22
CA ALA A 72 -8.52 -12.87 0.18
C ALA A 72 -9.04 -13.74 -0.99
N ARG A 73 -9.15 -13.17 -2.18
CA ARG A 73 -9.58 -13.92 -3.39
C ARG A 73 -8.55 -14.92 -3.87
N GLU A 74 -7.27 -14.73 -3.54
CA GLU A 74 -6.20 -15.72 -3.78
C GLU A 74 -6.13 -16.79 -2.68
N GLY A 75 -6.91 -16.67 -1.61
CA GLY A 75 -7.06 -17.70 -0.57
C GLY A 75 -6.39 -17.40 0.76
N ALA A 76 -5.94 -16.17 1.00
CA ALA A 76 -5.36 -15.75 2.27
C ALA A 76 -6.42 -15.23 3.26
N ASP A 77 -6.23 -15.47 4.55
CA ASP A 77 -6.90 -14.76 5.63
C ASP A 77 -6.15 -13.45 5.89
N VAL A 78 -6.88 -12.35 6.15
CA VAL A 78 -6.28 -11.01 6.13
C VAL A 78 -6.61 -10.21 7.38
N ALA A 79 -5.59 -9.66 8.04
CA ALA A 79 -5.71 -8.60 9.03
C ALA A 79 -5.45 -7.24 8.38
N LEU A 80 -6.23 -6.23 8.78
CA LEU A 80 -6.14 -4.86 8.29
C LEU A 80 -5.78 -3.95 9.46
N SER A 81 -4.73 -3.13 9.33
CA SER A 81 -4.54 -2.01 10.23
C SER A 81 -4.97 -0.71 9.57
N TYR A 82 -5.54 0.19 10.36
CA TYR A 82 -6.13 1.45 9.92
C TYR A 82 -6.24 2.41 11.11
N LEU A 83 -6.42 3.71 10.86
CA LEU A 83 -6.71 4.66 11.94
C LEU A 83 -8.18 4.54 12.39
N PRO A 84 -8.49 4.76 13.68
CA PRO A 84 -9.87 4.63 14.19
C PRO A 84 -10.92 5.43 13.41
N GLU A 85 -10.53 6.56 12.82
CA GLU A 85 -11.38 7.41 12.00
C GLU A 85 -11.79 6.74 10.67
N GLU A 86 -11.02 5.73 10.21
CA GLU A 86 -11.23 4.99 8.97
C GLU A 86 -12.06 3.71 9.18
N GLN A 87 -12.69 3.54 10.36
CA GLN A 87 -13.45 2.33 10.73
C GLN A 87 -14.48 1.91 9.68
N ALA A 88 -15.21 2.86 9.10
CA ALA A 88 -16.24 2.55 8.10
C ALA A 88 -15.64 1.95 6.81
N ASP A 89 -14.51 2.49 6.36
CA ASP A 89 -13.79 2.00 5.17
C ASP A 89 -13.19 0.61 5.43
N ALA A 90 -12.67 0.39 6.64
CA ALA A 90 -12.13 -0.90 7.07
C ALA A 90 -13.23 -1.99 7.16
N GLU A 91 -14.41 -1.66 7.69
CA GLU A 91 -15.55 -2.59 7.73
C GLU A 91 -16.01 -2.98 6.33
N GLU A 92 -16.07 -2.02 5.40
CA GLU A 92 -16.41 -2.31 4.02
C GLU A 92 -15.38 -3.23 3.35
N THR A 93 -14.09 -2.99 3.60
CA THR A 93 -13.01 -3.87 3.11
C THR A 93 -13.12 -5.27 3.71
N ALA A 94 -13.39 -5.38 5.00
CA ALA A 94 -13.57 -6.66 5.67
C ALA A 94 -14.76 -7.45 5.11
N GLU A 95 -15.84 -6.77 4.70
CA GLU A 95 -16.97 -7.44 4.06
C GLU A 95 -16.57 -8.08 2.72
N TRP A 96 -15.77 -7.41 1.90
CA TRP A 96 -15.26 -7.99 0.65
C TRP A 96 -14.34 -9.19 0.89
N ILE A 97 -13.54 -9.18 1.96
CA ILE A 97 -12.70 -10.32 2.36
C ILE A 97 -13.60 -11.51 2.77
N ARG A 98 -14.63 -11.27 3.58
CA ARG A 98 -15.57 -12.31 4.02
C ARG A 98 -16.38 -12.89 2.84
N GLN A 99 -16.76 -12.07 1.87
CA GLN A 99 -17.42 -12.53 0.64
C GLN A 99 -16.52 -13.44 -0.20
N ALA A 100 -15.21 -13.31 -0.10
CA ALA A 100 -14.27 -14.27 -0.69
C ALA A 100 -14.14 -15.58 0.11
N GLY A 101 -14.88 -15.73 1.21
CA GLY A 101 -14.84 -16.90 2.08
C GLY A 101 -13.64 -16.94 3.04
N LYS A 102 -13.05 -15.77 3.34
CA LYS A 102 -11.85 -15.65 4.16
C LYS A 102 -12.10 -14.86 5.43
N SER A 103 -11.24 -15.05 6.43
CA SER A 103 -11.28 -14.31 7.68
C SER A 103 -10.75 -12.89 7.47
N ALA A 104 -11.44 -11.91 8.07
CA ALA A 104 -11.03 -10.52 8.12
C ALA A 104 -10.88 -10.10 9.59
N VAL A 105 -9.68 -9.68 9.98
CA VAL A 105 -9.36 -9.15 11.31
C VAL A 105 -9.15 -7.65 11.20
N LEU A 106 -9.84 -6.87 12.04
CA LEU A 106 -9.77 -5.41 12.05
C LEU A 106 -8.96 -4.94 13.25
N LEU A 107 -7.87 -4.23 13.00
CA LEU A 107 -6.89 -3.81 14.01
C LEU A 107 -6.68 -2.29 13.91
N PRO A 108 -7.53 -1.47 14.57
CA PRO A 108 -7.35 -0.02 14.61
C PRO A 108 -6.14 0.37 15.44
N GLY A 109 -5.32 1.31 14.95
CA GLY A 109 -4.17 1.82 15.69
C GLY A 109 -3.36 2.86 14.93
N ASP A 110 -2.70 3.75 15.66
CA ASP A 110 -1.80 4.75 15.09
C ASP A 110 -0.37 4.21 15.04
N LEU A 111 0.13 3.98 13.84
CA LEU A 111 1.48 3.45 13.60
C LEU A 111 2.62 4.42 13.94
N THR A 112 2.31 5.66 14.34
CA THR A 112 3.34 6.59 14.84
C THR A 112 3.86 6.20 16.23
N ASP A 113 3.21 5.25 16.90
CA ASP A 113 3.59 4.71 18.20
C ASP A 113 4.21 3.31 18.07
N GLU A 114 5.46 3.16 18.55
CA GLU A 114 6.21 1.90 18.51
C GLU A 114 5.49 0.77 19.27
N HIS A 115 4.90 1.08 20.43
CA HIS A 115 4.20 0.09 21.23
C HIS A 115 2.94 -0.43 20.51
N GLN A 116 2.20 0.45 19.86
CA GLN A 116 1.06 0.06 19.03
C GLN A 116 1.47 -0.80 17.83
N CYS A 117 2.64 -0.54 17.22
CA CYS A 117 3.17 -1.40 16.17
C CYS A 117 3.46 -2.83 16.70
N ALA A 118 4.01 -2.95 17.90
CA ALA A 118 4.27 -4.26 18.52
C ALA A 118 2.97 -5.01 18.84
N GLU A 119 2.01 -4.34 19.47
CA GLU A 119 0.68 -4.90 19.76
C GLU A 119 -0.02 -5.35 18.47
N LEU A 120 0.01 -4.53 17.42
CA LEU A 120 -0.59 -4.85 16.11
C LEU A 120 -0.05 -6.16 15.52
N ILE A 121 1.25 -6.39 15.58
CA ILE A 121 1.86 -7.63 15.09
C ILE A 121 1.43 -8.83 15.94
N ALA A 122 1.45 -8.69 17.25
CA ALA A 122 1.04 -9.74 18.17
C ALA A 122 -0.43 -10.14 17.95
N ASP A 123 -1.33 -9.15 17.89
CA ASP A 123 -2.76 -9.35 17.69
C ASP A 123 -3.07 -9.97 16.31
N ALA A 124 -2.36 -9.53 15.27
CA ALA A 124 -2.50 -10.11 13.94
C ALA A 124 -2.07 -11.58 13.92
N ALA A 125 -0.90 -11.90 14.51
CA ALA A 125 -0.38 -13.25 14.54
C ALA A 125 -1.26 -14.19 15.39
N GLU A 126 -1.81 -13.72 16.53
CA GLU A 126 -2.71 -14.48 17.36
C GLU A 126 -4.06 -14.72 16.65
N SER A 127 -4.67 -13.65 16.11
CA SER A 127 -6.01 -13.73 15.51
C SER A 127 -6.05 -14.55 14.22
N LEU A 128 -4.93 -14.61 13.49
CA LEU A 128 -4.82 -15.39 12.23
C LEU A 128 -4.20 -16.79 12.44
N ASP A 129 -3.80 -17.16 13.68
CA ASP A 129 -3.04 -18.39 13.96
C ASP A 129 -1.70 -18.45 13.21
N GLY A 130 -1.02 -17.31 13.07
CA GLY A 130 0.27 -17.14 12.42
C GLY A 130 0.35 -15.94 11.49
N LEU A 131 1.55 -15.68 10.96
CA LEU A 131 1.79 -14.61 10.01
C LEU A 131 2.75 -15.10 8.90
N ASP A 132 2.35 -14.98 7.65
CA ASP A 132 3.15 -15.39 6.48
C ASP A 132 3.52 -14.19 5.58
N ILE A 133 2.66 -13.17 5.56
CA ILE A 133 2.80 -12.03 4.64
C ILE A 133 2.61 -10.74 5.43
N LEU A 134 3.60 -9.85 5.37
CA LEU A 134 3.52 -8.50 5.92
C LEU A 134 3.58 -7.46 4.79
N VAL A 135 2.52 -6.65 4.65
CA VAL A 135 2.47 -5.56 3.68
C VAL A 135 2.56 -4.22 4.41
N LEU A 136 3.71 -3.57 4.28
CA LEU A 136 4.01 -2.25 4.83
C LEU A 136 3.54 -1.19 3.84
N ASN A 137 2.25 -0.80 3.92
CA ASN A 137 1.61 0.06 2.93
C ASN A 137 1.16 1.42 3.49
N ALA A 138 0.74 1.49 4.75
CA ALA A 138 0.31 2.74 5.38
C ALA A 138 1.30 3.88 5.14
N ALA A 139 0.78 5.06 4.83
CA ALA A 139 1.61 6.22 4.56
C ALA A 139 0.86 7.52 4.87
N TYR A 140 1.62 8.54 5.20
CA TYR A 140 1.19 9.91 5.37
C TYR A 140 1.99 10.81 4.41
N GLN A 141 1.32 11.79 3.78
CA GLN A 141 1.98 12.80 2.97
C GLN A 141 1.20 14.11 2.99
N ARG A 142 1.93 15.22 2.88
CA ARG A 142 1.38 16.55 2.63
C ARG A 142 2.23 17.29 1.63
N SER A 143 1.59 18.13 0.79
CA SER A 143 2.31 19.01 -0.12
C SER A 143 2.69 20.31 0.61
N ARG A 144 3.95 20.75 0.41
CA ARG A 144 4.48 22.05 0.86
C ARG A 144 5.27 22.68 -0.28
N GLY A 145 5.21 24.00 -0.38
CA GLY A 145 5.92 24.72 -1.43
C GLY A 145 7.43 24.71 -1.20
N GLU A 146 7.85 25.04 0.02
CA GLU A 146 9.23 25.21 0.40
C GLU A 146 9.56 24.47 1.70
N ILE A 147 10.84 24.18 1.93
CA ILE A 147 11.30 23.43 3.10
C ILE A 147 10.99 24.11 4.43
N ASP A 148 10.99 25.43 4.48
CA ASP A 148 10.70 26.23 5.67
C ASP A 148 9.21 26.28 6.03
N GLU A 149 8.35 25.79 5.14
CA GLU A 149 6.91 25.59 5.39
C GLU A 149 6.60 24.26 6.07
N ILE A 150 7.58 23.37 6.22
CA ILE A 150 7.38 22.05 6.85
C ILE A 150 7.54 22.19 8.38
N PRO A 151 6.45 22.10 9.18
CA PRO A 151 6.58 22.13 10.63
C PRO A 151 7.36 20.91 11.13
N PRO A 152 8.23 21.08 12.16
CA PRO A 152 9.00 19.96 12.72
C PRO A 152 8.13 18.76 13.16
N GLU A 153 6.96 19.03 13.72
CA GLU A 153 6.00 17.99 14.14
C GLU A 153 5.40 17.24 12.95
N GLU A 154 5.20 17.89 11.80
CA GLU A 154 4.73 17.23 10.60
C GLU A 154 5.84 16.37 9.98
N PHE A 155 7.06 16.90 9.93
CA PHE A 155 8.23 16.12 9.50
C PHE A 155 8.39 14.85 10.36
N ASP A 156 8.31 14.98 11.70
CA ASP A 156 8.39 13.83 12.61
C ASP A 156 7.26 12.83 12.35
N ARG A 157 6.02 13.29 12.13
CA ARG A 157 4.88 12.43 11.80
C ARG A 157 5.11 11.64 10.50
N VAL A 158 5.59 12.31 9.44
CA VAL A 158 5.92 11.65 8.17
C VAL A 158 7.00 10.58 8.37
N MET A 159 8.07 10.90 9.12
CA MET A 159 9.14 9.95 9.41
C MET A 159 8.63 8.76 10.25
N ARG A 160 7.80 9.01 11.26
CA ARG A 160 7.23 7.96 12.10
C ARG A 160 6.33 7.03 11.30
N THR A 161 5.36 7.57 10.56
CA THR A 161 4.42 6.76 9.79
C THR A 161 5.09 6.00 8.64
N ASN A 162 5.95 6.68 7.87
CA ASN A 162 6.44 6.13 6.60
C ASN A 162 7.75 5.36 6.71
N LEU A 163 8.53 5.54 7.79
CA LEU A 163 9.84 4.92 7.93
C LEU A 163 10.00 4.17 9.25
N TYR A 164 9.70 4.79 10.38
CA TYR A 164 9.88 4.13 11.68
C TYR A 164 8.87 2.99 11.85
N ALA A 165 7.59 3.21 11.53
CA ALA A 165 6.58 2.15 11.59
C ALA A 165 6.95 0.92 10.73
N PRO A 166 7.33 1.05 9.44
CA PRO A 166 7.88 -0.08 8.67
C PRO A 166 9.03 -0.81 9.35
N PHE A 167 9.93 -0.08 10.01
CA PHE A 167 11.05 -0.68 10.75
C PHE A 167 10.55 -1.45 11.96
N TRP A 168 9.73 -0.84 12.83
CA TRP A 168 9.20 -1.48 14.03
C TRP A 168 8.34 -2.70 13.69
N LEU A 169 7.41 -2.56 12.74
CA LEU A 169 6.55 -3.66 12.30
C LEU A 169 7.35 -4.83 11.73
N ALA A 170 8.39 -4.56 10.92
CA ALA A 170 9.24 -5.63 10.41
C ALA A 170 10.01 -6.30 11.55
N GLN A 171 10.58 -5.54 12.48
CA GLN A 171 11.33 -6.07 13.63
C GLN A 171 10.44 -6.99 14.48
N GLU A 172 9.24 -6.55 14.82
CA GLU A 172 8.28 -7.31 15.62
C GLU A 172 7.71 -8.52 14.86
N ALA A 173 7.59 -8.43 13.52
CA ALA A 173 7.07 -9.54 12.72
C ALA A 173 8.07 -10.70 12.57
N LEU A 174 9.39 -10.43 12.55
CA LEU A 174 10.41 -11.46 12.28
C LEU A 174 10.28 -12.72 13.14
N PRO A 175 9.98 -12.66 14.46
CA PRO A 175 9.80 -13.86 15.30
C PRO A 175 8.59 -14.72 14.90
N HIS A 176 7.60 -14.15 14.22
CA HIS A 176 6.37 -14.82 13.78
C HIS A 176 6.49 -15.38 12.36
N LEU A 177 7.44 -14.85 11.56
CA LEU A 177 7.65 -15.26 10.18
C LEU A 177 8.50 -16.53 10.10
N ARG A 178 8.15 -17.42 9.18
CA ARG A 178 8.83 -18.69 8.92
C ARG A 178 9.40 -18.74 7.51
N PRO A 179 10.30 -19.70 7.18
CA PRO A 179 10.76 -19.88 5.80
C PRO A 179 9.58 -19.99 4.82
N GLY A 180 9.64 -19.22 3.72
CA GLY A 180 8.56 -19.06 2.76
C GLY A 180 7.68 -17.81 2.98
N SER A 181 7.89 -17.06 4.04
CA SER A 181 7.20 -15.79 4.31
C SER A 181 7.69 -14.66 3.38
N SER A 182 6.87 -13.61 3.25
CA SER A 182 7.15 -12.46 2.39
C SER A 182 6.84 -11.14 3.09
N ILE A 183 7.79 -10.20 3.06
CA ILE A 183 7.58 -8.80 3.47
C ILE A 183 7.55 -7.95 2.20
N ILE A 184 6.53 -7.09 2.05
CA ILE A 184 6.35 -6.25 0.86
C ILE A 184 6.14 -4.80 1.31
N ALA A 185 7.05 -3.90 0.91
CA ALA A 185 6.93 -2.47 1.23
C ALA A 185 6.38 -1.68 0.05
N THR A 186 5.42 -0.80 0.31
CA THR A 186 4.95 0.20 -0.65
C THR A 186 5.91 1.38 -0.66
N THR A 187 6.88 1.33 -1.59
CA THR A 187 7.79 2.45 -1.85
C THR A 187 7.08 3.54 -2.67
N SER A 188 7.72 4.19 -3.58
CA SER A 188 7.12 5.15 -4.53
C SER A 188 8.10 5.50 -5.62
N ILE A 189 7.59 5.95 -6.78
CA ILE A 189 8.40 6.67 -7.76
C ILE A 189 9.11 7.88 -7.13
N GLN A 190 8.52 8.49 -6.10
CA GLN A 190 9.10 9.62 -5.36
C GLN A 190 10.42 9.25 -4.64
N GLY A 191 10.69 7.99 -4.43
CA GLY A 191 11.99 7.53 -3.91
C GLY A 191 13.12 7.56 -4.94
N TYR A 192 12.81 7.76 -6.22
CA TYR A 192 13.77 7.77 -7.35
C TYR A 192 13.76 9.09 -8.12
N ASP A 193 12.57 9.66 -8.32
CA ASP A 193 12.33 10.93 -8.99
C ASP A 193 11.52 11.86 -8.06
N PRO A 194 12.17 12.48 -7.06
CA PRO A 194 11.50 13.23 -6.00
C PRO A 194 10.91 14.55 -6.49
N SER A 195 9.65 14.81 -6.15
CA SER A 195 8.99 16.10 -6.38
C SER A 195 9.31 17.05 -5.21
N PRO A 196 9.78 18.28 -5.45
CA PRO A 196 10.09 19.24 -4.38
C PRO A 196 8.93 19.46 -3.39
N GLY A 197 7.69 19.48 -3.88
CA GLY A 197 6.50 19.67 -3.04
C GLY A 197 6.15 18.48 -2.14
N LEU A 198 6.90 17.37 -2.17
CA LEU A 198 6.76 16.20 -1.28
C LEU A 198 8.09 15.87 -0.61
N PHE A 199 8.78 16.88 -0.10
CA PHE A 199 10.16 16.78 0.36
C PHE A 199 10.37 15.67 1.40
N ASP A 200 9.63 15.70 2.50
CA ASP A 200 9.71 14.74 3.60
C ASP A 200 9.22 13.34 3.19
N TYR A 201 8.11 13.26 2.46
CA TYR A 201 7.59 12.01 1.92
C TYR A 201 8.61 11.33 1.00
N ALA A 202 9.21 12.06 0.06
CA ALA A 202 10.19 11.52 -0.88
C ALA A 202 11.42 10.95 -0.15
N LEU A 203 11.90 11.63 0.90
CA LEU A 203 12.98 11.13 1.76
C LEU A 203 12.64 9.76 2.36
N THR A 204 11.41 9.61 2.91
CA THR A 204 11.01 8.33 3.49
C THR A 204 10.90 7.22 2.44
N LYS A 205 10.41 7.55 1.23
CA LYS A 205 10.27 6.55 0.16
C LYS A 205 11.63 6.14 -0.44
N ALA A 206 12.60 7.04 -0.51
CA ALA A 206 13.99 6.70 -0.83
C ALA A 206 14.63 5.81 0.24
N ALA A 207 14.41 6.10 1.52
CA ALA A 207 14.88 5.27 2.62
C ALA A 207 14.26 3.85 2.60
N LEU A 208 12.97 3.72 2.25
CA LEU A 208 12.33 2.41 2.11
C LEU A 208 12.93 1.55 0.99
N VAL A 209 13.46 2.14 -0.08
CA VAL A 209 14.18 1.38 -1.12
C VAL A 209 15.41 0.70 -0.52
N ALA A 210 16.23 1.45 0.23
CA ALA A 210 17.39 0.91 0.92
C ALA A 210 16.99 -0.12 2.00
N PHE A 211 15.91 0.15 2.75
CA PHE A 211 15.34 -0.77 3.73
C PHE A 211 15.02 -2.13 3.13
N VAL A 212 14.31 -2.16 1.99
CA VAL A 212 13.96 -3.40 1.27
C VAL A 212 15.21 -4.19 0.90
N GLN A 213 16.23 -3.53 0.33
CA GLN A 213 17.46 -4.17 -0.11
C GLN A 213 18.25 -4.77 1.06
N MET A 214 18.45 -3.98 2.12
CA MET A 214 19.19 -4.44 3.30
C MET A 214 18.46 -5.56 4.04
N LEU A 215 17.16 -5.44 4.23
CA LEU A 215 16.39 -6.47 4.93
C LEU A 215 16.32 -7.77 4.12
N ALA A 216 16.28 -7.68 2.77
CA ALA A 216 16.33 -8.86 1.91
C ALA A 216 17.63 -9.65 2.07
N GLU A 217 18.77 -8.98 2.17
CA GLU A 217 20.06 -9.61 2.43
C GLU A 217 20.12 -10.28 3.79
N GLN A 218 19.59 -9.59 4.83
CA GLN A 218 19.58 -10.12 6.19
C GLN A 218 18.64 -11.32 6.36
N GLN A 219 17.49 -11.30 5.69
CA GLN A 219 16.45 -12.31 5.88
C GLN A 219 16.51 -13.46 4.87
N GLY A 220 17.24 -13.31 3.77
CA GLY A 220 17.46 -14.37 2.79
C GLY A 220 17.94 -15.69 3.40
N PRO A 221 18.97 -15.71 4.28
CA PRO A 221 19.40 -16.91 4.99
C PRO A 221 18.33 -17.59 5.85
N HIS A 222 17.30 -16.84 6.25
CA HIS A 222 16.17 -17.36 7.03
C HIS A 222 14.99 -17.80 6.13
N GLY A 223 15.14 -17.70 4.80
CA GLY A 223 14.11 -18.11 3.84
C GLY A 223 12.93 -17.12 3.75
N ILE A 224 13.10 -15.88 4.21
CA ILE A 224 12.10 -14.83 4.14
C ILE A 224 12.48 -13.88 2.99
N ARG A 225 11.54 -13.64 2.07
CA ARG A 225 11.73 -12.71 0.96
C ARG A 225 11.25 -11.31 1.33
N VAL A 226 12.00 -10.30 0.91
CA VAL A 226 11.64 -8.90 1.15
C VAL A 226 11.71 -8.15 -0.17
N ASN A 227 10.60 -7.53 -0.57
CA ASN A 227 10.50 -6.83 -1.84
C ASN A 227 9.71 -5.53 -1.68
N GLY A 228 9.66 -4.74 -2.73
CA GLY A 228 8.87 -3.53 -2.78
C GLY A 228 8.03 -3.41 -4.04
N VAL A 229 7.01 -2.58 -3.95
CA VAL A 229 6.27 -2.05 -5.10
C VAL A 229 6.46 -0.54 -5.10
N ALA A 230 6.79 0.04 -6.26
CA ALA A 230 6.92 1.48 -6.43
C ALA A 230 5.74 2.01 -7.27
N PRO A 231 4.68 2.54 -6.63
CA PRO A 231 3.59 3.19 -7.34
C PRO A 231 4.03 4.48 -8.01
N GLY A 232 3.46 4.77 -9.19
CA GLY A 232 3.38 6.08 -9.76
C GLY A 232 2.16 6.86 -9.23
N PRO A 233 1.55 7.74 -10.03
CA PRO A 233 0.33 8.44 -9.63
C PRO A 233 -0.87 7.48 -9.64
N ILE A 234 -1.32 7.09 -8.45
CA ILE A 234 -2.45 6.19 -8.24
C ILE A 234 -3.58 6.95 -7.54
N TRP A 235 -4.78 6.88 -8.09
CA TRP A 235 -5.94 7.54 -7.51
C TRP A 235 -6.41 6.82 -6.23
N THR A 236 -6.27 7.48 -5.10
CA THR A 236 -6.59 6.98 -3.75
C THR A 236 -7.06 8.12 -2.86
N PRO A 237 -7.71 7.88 -1.72
CA PRO A 237 -8.08 8.92 -0.77
C PRO A 237 -6.92 9.80 -0.29
N LEU A 238 -5.71 9.26 -0.25
CA LEU A 238 -4.51 10.01 0.11
C LEU A 238 -4.25 11.21 -0.83
N ILE A 239 -4.67 11.14 -2.10
CA ILE A 239 -4.33 12.14 -3.11
C ILE A 239 -5.07 13.47 -2.90
N PRO A 240 -6.42 13.53 -2.80
CA PRO A 240 -7.08 14.78 -2.45
C PRO A 240 -6.68 15.29 -1.06
N ALA A 241 -6.44 14.39 -0.09
CA ALA A 241 -6.00 14.72 1.26
C ALA A 241 -4.53 15.23 1.35
N THR A 242 -3.77 15.20 0.26
CA THR A 242 -2.38 15.71 0.20
C THR A 242 -2.32 17.25 0.15
N GLY A 243 -3.39 17.92 -0.27
CA GLY A 243 -3.42 19.38 -0.39
C GLY A 243 -2.66 19.89 -1.62
N TRP A 244 -2.89 19.30 -2.79
CA TRP A 244 -2.24 19.65 -4.08
C TRP A 244 -3.18 20.36 -5.05
N PRO A 245 -3.55 21.62 -4.83
CA PRO A 245 -4.53 22.29 -5.66
C PRO A 245 -4.14 22.36 -7.15
N ASP A 246 -2.86 22.63 -7.44
CA ASP A 246 -2.39 22.83 -8.81
C ASP A 246 -2.18 21.52 -9.59
N LYS A 247 -1.96 20.40 -8.90
CA LYS A 247 -1.67 19.10 -9.54
C LYS A 247 -2.88 18.18 -9.62
N LEU A 248 -3.85 18.36 -8.75
CA LEU A 248 -4.99 17.47 -8.66
C LEU A 248 -5.82 17.41 -9.95
N PRO A 249 -6.11 18.53 -10.66
CA PRO A 249 -6.92 18.51 -11.88
C PRO A 249 -6.31 17.70 -13.03
N ALA A 250 -4.98 17.56 -13.08
CA ALA A 250 -4.25 16.82 -14.12
C ALA A 250 -3.48 15.62 -13.58
N PHE A 251 -3.92 15.09 -12.42
CA PHE A 251 -3.20 14.03 -11.72
C PHE A 251 -3.06 12.77 -12.58
N GLY A 252 -1.81 12.41 -12.88
CA GLY A 252 -1.45 11.23 -13.66
C GLY A 252 -1.48 11.42 -15.19
N GLU A 253 -1.93 12.55 -15.72
CA GLU A 253 -1.96 12.80 -17.17
C GLU A 253 -0.56 12.89 -17.80
N ASP A 254 0.44 13.21 -16.99
CA ASP A 254 1.84 13.29 -17.37
C ASP A 254 2.58 11.93 -17.42
N THR A 255 1.87 10.83 -17.18
CA THR A 255 2.43 9.48 -17.39
C THR A 255 2.40 9.11 -18.87
N PRO A 256 3.29 8.24 -19.37
CA PRO A 256 3.20 7.72 -20.73
C PRO A 256 1.85 7.08 -21.11
N LEU A 257 1.11 6.52 -20.14
CA LEU A 257 -0.25 6.02 -20.36
C LEU A 257 -1.32 7.12 -20.33
N GLY A 258 -0.97 8.37 -19.97
CA GLY A 258 -1.84 9.56 -20.04
C GLY A 258 -2.97 9.57 -19.00
N ARG A 259 -2.84 8.86 -17.90
CA ARG A 259 -3.84 8.80 -16.83
C ARG A 259 -3.25 8.37 -15.48
N ALA A 260 -3.97 8.62 -14.41
CA ALA A 260 -3.71 7.98 -13.13
C ALA A 260 -4.00 6.47 -13.21
N GLY A 261 -3.23 5.69 -12.45
CA GLY A 261 -3.55 4.29 -12.19
C GLY A 261 -4.64 4.16 -11.12
N GLN A 262 -5.20 2.96 -11.04
CA GLN A 262 -6.17 2.59 -10.00
C GLN A 262 -5.54 1.60 -9.02
N PRO A 263 -5.96 1.56 -7.75
CA PRO A 263 -5.50 0.59 -6.77
C PRO A 263 -5.52 -0.85 -7.27
N ALA A 264 -6.59 -1.25 -7.96
CA ALA A 264 -6.73 -2.58 -8.56
C ALA A 264 -5.61 -2.97 -9.53
N GLU A 265 -4.96 -1.98 -10.17
CA GLU A 265 -3.88 -2.23 -11.12
C GLU A 265 -2.54 -2.58 -10.43
N LEU A 266 -2.45 -2.35 -9.11
CA LEU A 266 -1.28 -2.68 -8.31
C LEU A 266 -1.39 -4.07 -7.66
N ALA A 267 -2.61 -4.51 -7.34
CA ALA A 267 -2.86 -5.72 -6.57
C ALA A 267 -2.12 -6.95 -7.12
N GLY A 268 -2.04 -7.11 -8.45
CA GLY A 268 -1.33 -8.22 -9.09
C GLY A 268 0.17 -8.27 -8.78
N ALA A 269 0.82 -7.12 -8.58
CA ALA A 269 2.24 -7.07 -8.20
C ALA A 269 2.45 -7.58 -6.76
N TYR A 270 1.57 -7.20 -5.84
CA TYR A 270 1.64 -7.69 -4.45
C TYR A 270 1.34 -9.19 -4.38
N VAL A 271 0.32 -9.67 -5.09
CA VAL A 271 0.00 -11.10 -5.15
C VAL A 271 1.17 -11.89 -5.72
N PHE A 272 1.83 -11.42 -6.79
CA PHE A 272 3.04 -12.04 -7.32
C PHE A 272 4.13 -12.12 -6.26
N LEU A 273 4.48 -11.00 -5.61
CA LEU A 273 5.53 -10.95 -4.60
C LEU A 273 5.21 -11.78 -3.34
N ALA A 274 3.95 -11.94 -2.99
CA ALA A 274 3.50 -12.75 -1.86
C ALA A 274 3.51 -14.26 -2.17
N SER A 275 3.38 -14.65 -3.44
CA SER A 275 3.21 -16.04 -3.86
C SER A 275 4.53 -16.78 -4.14
N GLU A 276 4.42 -18.09 -4.38
CA GLU A 276 5.53 -18.96 -4.81
C GLU A 276 6.06 -18.58 -6.19
N ASP A 277 5.28 -17.86 -7.03
CA ASP A 277 5.76 -17.38 -8.33
C ASP A 277 6.97 -16.46 -8.20
N ALA A 278 7.12 -15.81 -7.03
CA ALA A 278 8.27 -14.95 -6.70
C ALA A 278 9.33 -15.63 -5.84
N SER A 279 9.43 -16.97 -5.83
CA SER A 279 10.33 -17.73 -4.94
C SER A 279 11.81 -17.36 -5.07
N TYR A 280 12.23 -16.79 -6.20
CA TYR A 280 13.61 -16.31 -6.42
C TYR A 280 13.70 -14.78 -6.55
N VAL A 281 12.66 -14.05 -6.08
CA VAL A 281 12.62 -12.59 -6.10
C VAL A 281 12.72 -12.08 -4.66
N SER A 282 13.88 -11.48 -4.32
CA SER A 282 14.13 -10.81 -3.04
C SER A 282 15.06 -9.62 -3.25
N GLY A 283 14.80 -8.51 -2.58
CA GLY A 283 15.51 -7.23 -2.75
C GLY A 283 15.04 -6.42 -3.98
N GLY A 284 14.04 -6.92 -4.71
CA GLY A 284 13.50 -6.28 -5.91
C GLY A 284 12.44 -5.22 -5.62
N ILE A 285 12.36 -4.21 -6.49
CA ILE A 285 11.28 -3.20 -6.47
C ILE A 285 10.55 -3.25 -7.81
N ILE A 286 9.25 -3.54 -7.79
CA ILE A 286 8.41 -3.58 -8.98
C ILE A 286 7.79 -2.20 -9.23
N PRO A 287 8.11 -1.52 -10.37
CA PRO A 287 7.44 -0.29 -10.73
C PRO A 287 6.03 -0.56 -11.28
N VAL A 288 5.04 0.20 -10.77
CA VAL A 288 3.68 0.26 -11.33
C VAL A 288 3.35 1.73 -11.54
N THR A 289 3.87 2.32 -12.62
CA THR A 289 4.08 3.77 -12.76
C THR A 289 3.40 4.40 -13.97
N GLY A 290 2.65 3.60 -14.75
CA GLY A 290 2.08 4.11 -16.01
C GLY A 290 3.14 4.41 -17.09
N GLY A 291 4.35 3.84 -16.96
CA GLY A 291 5.46 3.98 -17.91
C GLY A 291 6.55 4.99 -17.49
N ARG A 292 6.44 5.66 -16.35
CA ARG A 292 7.56 6.44 -15.80
C ARG A 292 8.68 5.51 -15.32
N HIS A 293 9.91 5.94 -15.49
CA HIS A 293 11.10 5.23 -15.04
C HIS A 293 11.31 5.39 -13.52
N LEU A 294 11.94 4.39 -12.89
CA LEU A 294 12.50 4.48 -11.54
C LEU A 294 13.91 5.07 -11.59
#